data_e8631f59dc5780734d1ddfc88a197be6
#
_entry.id   e8631f59dc5780734d1ddfc88a197be6
#
_cell.length_a   1.000
_cell.length_b   1.000
_cell.length_c   1.000
_cell.angle_alpha   90.00
_cell.angle_beta   90.00
_cell.angle_gamma   90.00
#
_symmetry.space_group_name_H-M   'P 1'
#
loop_
_entity.id
_entity.type
_entity.pdbx_description
1 polymer ?
#
loop_
_entity_poly.entity_id
_entity_poly.type
_entity_poly.pdbx_seq_one_letter_code
_entity_poly.pdbx_strand_id
1 'polypeptide(L)'
;MAYERIDGPKGLLYHYTKRENVEPILQDGRIRKFKDRECWFCTSLEDALRLMELTVMEEGKLYYDANGLPRRYPKFVPEEYVVLELSPRYQNGDWVIWNQEFPDGAPEDIRKLGEEFSHLKIGFRGDLRFYENPNIYEVAELFQEQTQTPQITM
;
A
#
# COMPACT_ATOMS: atom_id res chain seq x y z
N MET A 1 -16.07 15.09 -4.26
CA MET A 1 -15.30 14.17 -5.08
C MET A 1 -14.35 13.36 -4.21
N ALA A 2 -14.30 12.08 -4.47
CA ALA A 2 -13.48 11.20 -3.64
C ALA A 2 -11.97 11.40 -3.86
N TYR A 3 -11.52 11.71 -5.07
CA TYR A 3 -10.10 11.98 -5.35
C TYR A 3 -9.75 13.44 -5.10
N GLU A 4 -8.59 13.64 -4.49
CA GLU A 4 -8.06 14.98 -4.23
C GLU A 4 -6.62 15.03 -4.66
N ARG A 5 -6.23 16.06 -5.43
CA ARG A 5 -4.85 16.26 -5.85
C ARG A 5 -4.01 16.75 -4.68
N ILE A 6 -2.80 16.22 -4.59
CA ILE A 6 -1.83 16.62 -3.57
C ILE A 6 -0.50 16.92 -4.24
N ASP A 7 0.38 17.57 -3.51
CA ASP A 7 1.77 17.74 -3.95
C ASP A 7 2.48 16.39 -3.91
N GLY A 8 3.38 16.18 -4.85
CA GLY A 8 4.16 14.95 -4.89
C GLY A 8 5.03 14.76 -3.65
N PRO A 9 5.23 13.54 -3.20
CA PRO A 9 6.07 13.25 -2.05
C PRO A 9 7.54 13.57 -2.35
N LYS A 10 8.28 13.94 -1.31
CA LYS A 10 9.70 14.30 -1.45
C LYS A 10 10.65 13.23 -0.92
N GLY A 11 10.13 12.19 -0.32
CA GLY A 11 10.94 11.16 0.32
C GLY A 11 10.74 9.80 -0.31
N LEU A 12 11.17 8.80 0.43
CA LEU A 12 11.02 7.41 0.01
C LEU A 12 9.55 7.00 0.03
N LEU A 13 9.23 6.04 -0.83
CA LEU A 13 7.90 5.47 -0.91
C LEU A 13 7.95 3.98 -0.60
N TYR A 14 6.87 3.45 -0.08
CA TYR A 14 6.77 2.05 0.33
C TYR A 14 5.58 1.41 -0.36
N HIS A 15 5.82 0.25 -0.96
CA HIS A 15 4.81 -0.47 -1.72
C HIS A 15 4.85 -1.94 -1.35
N TYR A 16 3.79 -2.47 -0.72
CA TYR A 16 3.72 -3.90 -0.46
C TYR A 16 3.23 -4.63 -1.69
N THR A 17 3.76 -5.81 -1.91
CA THR A 17 3.37 -6.65 -3.02
C THR A 17 3.69 -8.11 -2.72
N LYS A 18 3.15 -9.01 -3.53
CA LYS A 18 3.54 -10.42 -3.42
C LYS A 18 4.96 -10.63 -3.94
N ARG A 19 5.67 -11.55 -3.33
CA ARG A 19 7.03 -11.90 -3.71
C ARG A 19 7.14 -12.22 -5.19
N GLU A 20 6.16 -12.90 -5.76
CA GLU A 20 6.15 -13.28 -7.18
C GLU A 20 6.20 -12.09 -8.13
N ASN A 21 5.83 -10.89 -7.65
CA ASN A 21 5.83 -9.68 -8.47
C ASN A 21 7.16 -8.93 -8.43
N VAL A 22 8.09 -9.31 -7.55
CA VAL A 22 9.34 -8.57 -7.35
C VAL A 22 10.19 -8.56 -8.60
N GLU A 23 10.47 -9.75 -9.16
CA GLU A 23 11.34 -9.85 -10.33
C GLU A 23 10.80 -9.09 -11.54
N PRO A 24 9.51 -9.21 -11.89
CA PRO A 24 8.93 -8.40 -12.96
C PRO A 24 9.05 -6.90 -12.71
N ILE A 25 8.86 -6.45 -11.46
CA ILE A 25 9.01 -5.03 -11.10
C ILE A 25 10.45 -4.57 -11.30
N LEU A 26 11.42 -5.36 -10.85
CA LEU A 26 12.84 -5.02 -11.00
C LEU A 26 13.25 -4.95 -12.46
N GLN A 27 12.79 -5.90 -13.28
CA GLN A 27 13.08 -5.90 -14.70
C GLN A 27 12.44 -4.70 -15.42
N ASP A 28 11.25 -4.33 -15.00
CA ASP A 28 10.48 -3.25 -15.59
C ASP A 28 11.00 -1.86 -15.15
N GLY A 29 11.62 -1.79 -13.97
CA GLY A 29 12.12 -0.52 -13.40
C GLY A 29 11.03 0.42 -12.96
N ARG A 30 9.83 -0.06 -12.75
CA ARG A 30 8.67 0.77 -12.39
C ARG A 30 7.58 -0.05 -11.71
N ILE A 31 6.75 0.66 -10.96
CA ILE A 31 5.49 0.12 -10.45
C ILE A 31 4.40 0.55 -11.43
N ARG A 32 3.72 -0.40 -12.03
CA ARG A 32 2.70 -0.11 -13.02
C ARG A 32 1.41 0.37 -12.37
N LYS A 33 0.75 1.31 -13.03
CA LYS A 33 -0.58 1.75 -12.64
C LYS A 33 -1.56 0.59 -12.80
N PHE A 34 -2.60 0.62 -11.98
CA PHE A 34 -3.67 -0.37 -12.01
C PHE A 34 -4.66 0.00 -13.11
N LYS A 35 -4.61 -0.68 -14.25
CA LYS A 35 -5.36 -0.33 -15.46
C LYS A 35 -5.05 1.12 -15.90
N ASP A 36 -6.05 1.96 -16.05
CA ASP A 36 -5.91 3.36 -16.43
C ASP A 36 -5.98 4.29 -15.22
N ARG A 37 -5.70 3.77 -14.06
CA ARG A 37 -5.81 4.49 -12.81
C ARG A 37 -4.45 4.84 -12.26
N GLU A 38 -4.30 4.70 -10.96
CA GLU A 38 -3.08 5.03 -10.25
C GLU A 38 -2.42 3.79 -9.67
N CYS A 39 -1.15 3.91 -9.33
CA CYS A 39 -0.47 2.99 -8.42
C CYS A 39 -0.37 3.66 -7.06
N TRP A 40 -0.36 2.85 -5.99
CA TRP A 40 -0.52 3.32 -4.63
C TRP A 40 0.70 3.03 -3.77
N PHE A 41 1.03 3.99 -2.90
CA PHE A 41 2.22 3.93 -2.06
C PHE A 41 1.91 4.45 -0.67
N CYS A 42 2.73 4.04 0.31
CA CYS A 42 2.75 4.64 1.63
C CYS A 42 4.03 5.46 1.76
N THR A 43 4.04 6.40 2.71
CA THR A 43 5.20 7.26 2.94
C THR A 43 6.07 6.79 4.09
N SER A 44 5.70 5.69 4.74
CA SER A 44 6.50 5.06 5.79
C SER A 44 6.25 3.56 5.77
N LEU A 45 7.21 2.83 6.34
CA LEU A 45 7.08 1.38 6.50
C LEU A 45 5.92 1.04 7.45
N GLU A 46 5.76 1.82 8.51
CA GLU A 46 4.65 1.67 9.45
C GLU A 46 3.30 1.74 8.75
N ASP A 47 3.13 2.75 7.90
CA ASP A 47 1.88 2.92 7.16
C ASP A 47 1.64 1.77 6.20
N ALA A 48 2.68 1.27 5.55
CA ALA A 48 2.57 0.11 4.66
C ALA A 48 2.07 -1.13 5.43
N LEU A 49 2.63 -1.37 6.61
CA LEU A 49 2.19 -2.51 7.45
C LEU A 49 0.77 -2.31 7.95
N ARG A 50 0.41 -1.08 8.34
CA ARG A 50 -0.96 -0.80 8.76
C ARG A 50 -1.96 -0.98 7.63
N LEU A 51 -1.60 -0.55 6.42
CA LEU A 51 -2.44 -0.76 5.25
C LEU A 51 -2.63 -2.25 4.96
N MET A 52 -1.58 -3.06 5.13
CA MET A 52 -1.69 -4.51 4.99
C MET A 52 -2.65 -5.10 6.02
N GLU A 53 -2.60 -4.63 7.27
CA GLU A 53 -3.52 -5.09 8.31
C GLU A 53 -4.98 -4.85 7.92
N LEU A 54 -5.26 -3.73 7.25
CA LEU A 54 -6.62 -3.36 6.85
C LEU A 54 -7.05 -4.00 5.52
N THR A 55 -6.15 -4.65 4.81
CA THR A 55 -6.42 -5.25 3.50
C THR A 55 -6.07 -6.73 3.47
N VAL A 56 -4.89 -7.07 3.00
CA VAL A 56 -4.51 -8.46 2.71
C VAL A 56 -4.47 -9.37 3.93
N MET A 57 -4.36 -8.81 5.13
CA MET A 57 -4.35 -9.59 6.36
C MET A 57 -5.75 -9.92 6.90
N GLU A 58 -6.79 -9.27 6.38
CA GLU A 58 -8.16 -9.55 6.81
C GLU A 58 -8.76 -10.69 6.00
N GLU A 59 -8.54 -11.92 6.45
CA GLU A 59 -9.10 -13.10 5.81
C GLU A 59 -10.62 -12.98 5.66
N GLY A 60 -11.11 -13.24 4.46
CA GLY A 60 -12.55 -13.20 4.17
C GLY A 60 -13.11 -11.83 3.83
N LYS A 61 -12.32 -10.76 3.97
CA LYS A 61 -12.79 -9.42 3.60
C LYS A 61 -12.99 -9.31 2.10
N LEU A 62 -14.08 -8.67 1.71
CA LEU A 62 -14.42 -8.46 0.29
C LEU A 62 -13.51 -7.38 -0.31
N TYR A 63 -12.99 -7.65 -1.51
CA TYR A 63 -12.31 -6.65 -2.34
C TYR A 63 -12.63 -6.91 -3.80
N TYR A 64 -12.31 -5.95 -4.66
CA TYR A 64 -12.51 -6.09 -6.10
C TYR A 64 -11.15 -6.21 -6.79
N ASP A 65 -11.02 -7.23 -7.65
CA ASP A 65 -9.77 -7.46 -8.36
C ASP A 65 -9.58 -6.52 -9.55
N ALA A 66 -8.50 -6.72 -10.32
CA ALA A 66 -8.17 -5.88 -11.47
C ALA A 66 -9.27 -5.83 -12.52
N ASN A 67 -10.09 -6.86 -12.60
CA ASN A 67 -11.18 -6.96 -13.57
C ASN A 67 -12.53 -6.47 -13.01
N GLY A 68 -12.52 -5.96 -11.77
CA GLY A 68 -13.74 -5.51 -11.11
C GLY A 68 -14.58 -6.64 -10.53
N LEU A 69 -14.06 -7.84 -10.46
CA LEU A 69 -14.77 -9.00 -9.92
C LEU A 69 -14.62 -9.05 -8.41
N PRO A 70 -15.72 -9.38 -7.70
CA PRO A 70 -15.65 -9.51 -6.24
C PRO A 70 -14.84 -10.73 -5.84
N ARG A 71 -13.96 -10.53 -4.87
CA ARG A 71 -13.10 -11.57 -4.31
C ARG A 71 -13.06 -11.39 -2.80
N ARG A 72 -12.62 -12.46 -2.10
CA ARG A 72 -12.36 -12.38 -0.66
C ARG A 72 -10.91 -12.71 -0.41
N TYR A 73 -10.30 -11.99 0.53
CA TYR A 73 -8.91 -12.24 0.87
C TYR A 73 -8.75 -13.64 1.45
N PRO A 74 -7.79 -14.42 0.95
CA PRO A 74 -7.46 -15.72 1.52
C PRO A 74 -6.71 -15.55 2.85
N LYS A 75 -6.40 -16.67 3.49
CA LYS A 75 -5.57 -16.66 4.68
C LYS A 75 -4.24 -15.96 4.34
N PHE A 76 -3.84 -15.01 5.20
CA PHE A 76 -2.61 -14.27 5.01
C PHE A 76 -1.40 -15.13 5.34
N VAL A 77 -0.43 -15.19 4.41
CA VAL A 77 0.84 -15.89 4.58
C VAL A 77 1.95 -14.86 4.46
N PRO A 78 2.55 -14.42 5.59
CA PRO A 78 3.55 -13.33 5.57
C PRO A 78 4.74 -13.61 4.66
N GLU A 79 5.15 -14.87 4.51
CA GLU A 79 6.28 -15.25 3.67
C GLU A 79 6.05 -14.98 2.18
N GLU A 80 4.81 -14.77 1.77
CA GLU A 80 4.48 -14.47 0.38
C GLU A 80 4.53 -12.98 0.05
N TYR A 81 4.79 -12.12 1.04
CA TYR A 81 4.73 -10.67 0.86
C TYR A 81 6.05 -10.00 1.18
N VAL A 82 6.31 -8.91 0.48
CA VAL A 82 7.43 -8.02 0.72
C VAL A 82 6.94 -6.57 0.69
N VAL A 83 7.72 -5.67 1.28
CA VAL A 83 7.54 -4.24 1.13
C VAL A 83 8.75 -3.70 0.38
N LEU A 84 8.52 -2.99 -0.71
CA LEU A 84 9.55 -2.35 -1.50
C LEU A 84 9.73 -0.91 -1.03
N GLU A 85 10.96 -0.53 -0.69
CA GLU A 85 11.30 0.85 -0.36
C GLU A 85 11.88 1.48 -1.62
N LEU A 86 11.18 2.46 -2.15
CA LEU A 86 11.46 3.04 -3.45
C LEU A 86 11.97 4.47 -3.34
N SER A 87 12.97 4.79 -4.20
CA SER A 87 13.39 6.17 -4.43
C SER A 87 12.81 6.60 -5.77
N PRO A 88 11.69 7.32 -5.80
CA PRO A 88 11.00 7.60 -7.05
C PRO A 88 11.78 8.59 -7.92
N ARG A 89 11.74 8.36 -9.23
CA ARG A 89 12.24 9.33 -10.19
C ARG A 89 11.24 10.46 -10.34
N TYR A 90 11.73 11.67 -10.48
CA TYR A 90 10.85 12.77 -10.85
C TYR A 90 10.26 12.49 -12.23
N GLN A 91 8.96 12.61 -12.33
CA GLN A 91 8.24 12.44 -13.59
C GLN A 91 6.94 13.23 -13.54
N ASN A 92 6.49 13.63 -14.71
CA ASN A 92 5.23 14.36 -14.80
C ASN A 92 4.06 13.43 -14.52
N GLY A 93 3.12 13.91 -13.72
CA GLY A 93 1.93 13.18 -13.37
C GLY A 93 1.29 13.73 -12.12
N ASP A 94 0.08 13.33 -11.88
CA ASP A 94 -0.70 13.82 -10.73
C ASP A 94 -0.60 12.86 -9.56
N TRP A 95 -0.39 13.42 -8.38
CA TRP A 95 -0.48 12.69 -7.13
C TRP A 95 -1.82 12.98 -6.48
N VAL A 96 -2.45 11.96 -5.96
CA VAL A 96 -3.81 12.05 -5.41
C VAL A 96 -3.94 11.25 -4.12
N ILE A 97 -4.93 11.65 -3.33
CA ILE A 97 -5.43 10.81 -2.23
C ILE A 97 -6.89 10.48 -2.52
N TRP A 98 -7.35 9.40 -1.93
CA TRP A 98 -8.75 9.02 -2.01
C TRP A 98 -9.40 9.33 -0.66
N ASN A 99 -10.34 10.27 -0.65
CA ASN A 99 -11.10 10.58 0.55
C ASN A 99 -12.41 9.79 0.53
N GLN A 100 -12.54 8.91 1.52
CA GLN A 100 -13.73 8.08 1.65
C GLN A 100 -14.92 8.96 2.01
N GLU A 101 -15.99 8.88 1.23
CA GLU A 101 -17.24 9.55 1.54
C GLU A 101 -18.15 8.60 2.29
N PHE A 102 -18.87 9.15 3.28
CA PHE A 102 -19.81 8.36 4.08
C PHE A 102 -21.19 8.96 4.00
N PRO A 103 -22.23 8.11 4.01
CA PRO A 103 -23.59 8.63 4.09
C PRO A 103 -23.83 9.28 5.45
N ASP A 104 -24.81 10.18 5.49
CA ASP A 104 -25.24 10.81 6.74
C ASP A 104 -25.68 9.73 7.71
N GLY A 105 -25.26 9.86 8.97
CA GLY A 105 -25.59 8.89 9.99
C GLY A 105 -24.69 7.67 10.07
N ALA A 106 -23.61 7.60 9.27
CA ALA A 106 -22.65 6.51 9.38
C ALA A 106 -22.03 6.50 10.81
N PRO A 107 -21.82 5.30 11.40
CA PRO A 107 -21.20 5.21 12.73
C PRO A 107 -19.84 5.87 12.77
N GLU A 108 -19.53 6.48 13.92
CA GLU A 108 -18.26 7.22 14.10
C GLU A 108 -17.03 6.32 13.95
N ASP A 109 -17.08 5.10 14.46
CA ASP A 109 -15.98 4.15 14.35
C ASP A 109 -15.68 3.78 12.90
N ILE A 110 -16.72 3.65 12.08
CA ILE A 110 -16.56 3.39 10.64
C ILE A 110 -15.97 4.60 9.93
N ARG A 111 -16.39 5.82 10.30
CA ARG A 111 -15.83 7.03 9.73
C ARG A 111 -14.34 7.18 10.07
N LYS A 112 -13.96 6.92 11.31
CA LYS A 112 -12.57 6.99 11.74
C LYS A 112 -11.69 5.98 11.00
N LEU A 113 -12.18 4.76 10.84
CA LEU A 113 -11.44 3.72 10.12
C LEU A 113 -11.25 4.09 8.66
N GLY A 114 -12.29 4.61 8.02
CA GLY A 114 -12.22 5.07 6.64
C GLY A 114 -11.29 6.26 6.45
N GLU A 115 -11.27 7.19 7.38
CA GLU A 115 -10.33 8.32 7.36
C GLU A 115 -8.90 7.84 7.52
N GLU A 116 -8.64 6.93 8.43
CA GLU A 116 -7.32 6.32 8.59
C GLU A 116 -6.89 5.68 7.29
N PHE A 117 -7.73 4.84 6.71
CA PHE A 117 -7.45 4.14 5.46
C PHE A 117 -7.10 5.13 4.34
N SER A 118 -7.84 6.22 4.24
CA SER A 118 -7.63 7.24 3.20
C SER A 118 -6.29 7.95 3.34
N HIS A 119 -5.77 8.09 4.57
CA HIS A 119 -4.52 8.81 4.83
C HIS A 119 -3.28 7.91 4.86
N LEU A 120 -3.45 6.60 4.78
CA LEU A 120 -2.32 5.67 4.80
C LEU A 120 -1.58 5.59 3.46
N LYS A 121 -2.23 5.95 2.37
CA LYS A 121 -1.65 5.77 1.04
C LYS A 121 -1.86 6.99 0.16
N ILE A 122 -0.94 7.16 -0.78
CA ILE A 122 -1.04 8.18 -1.83
C ILE A 122 -0.93 7.48 -3.18
N GLY A 123 -1.59 8.03 -4.18
CA GLY A 123 -1.63 7.45 -5.52
C GLY A 123 -0.92 8.30 -6.54
N PHE A 124 -0.21 7.67 -7.46
CA PHE A 124 0.36 8.33 -8.61
C PHE A 124 -0.42 7.93 -9.86
N ARG A 125 -0.88 8.90 -10.63
CA ARG A 125 -1.63 8.65 -11.87
C ARG A 125 -0.68 8.37 -13.02
N GLY A 126 -0.24 7.15 -13.12
CA GLY A 126 0.70 6.67 -14.13
C GLY A 126 1.54 5.55 -13.56
N ASP A 127 2.51 5.09 -14.34
CA ASP A 127 3.49 4.12 -13.88
C ASP A 127 4.59 4.87 -13.15
N LEU A 128 4.92 4.45 -11.93
CA LEU A 128 5.97 5.11 -11.16
C LEU A 128 7.32 4.46 -11.43
N ARG A 129 8.26 5.24 -11.97
CA ARG A 129 9.63 4.79 -12.20
C ARG A 129 10.49 5.11 -10.99
N PHE A 130 11.51 4.29 -10.78
CA PHE A 130 12.46 4.50 -9.69
C PHE A 130 13.90 4.50 -10.24
N TYR A 131 14.81 5.16 -9.49
CA TYR A 131 16.21 5.30 -9.94
C TYR A 131 17.03 4.06 -9.74
N GLU A 132 16.89 3.46 -8.56
CA GLU A 132 17.70 2.33 -8.12
C GLU A 132 16.79 1.17 -7.78
N ASN A 133 17.35 -0.03 -7.76
CA ASN A 133 16.59 -1.17 -7.29
C ASN A 133 16.12 -0.91 -5.85
N PRO A 134 14.86 -1.17 -5.56
CA PRO A 134 14.33 -0.93 -4.23
C PRO A 134 14.98 -1.82 -3.17
N ASN A 135 15.00 -1.32 -1.93
CA ASN A 135 15.28 -2.19 -0.80
C ASN A 135 14.05 -3.05 -0.57
N ILE A 136 14.29 -4.31 -0.27
CA ILE A 136 13.21 -5.30 -0.11
C ILE A 136 13.15 -5.72 1.35
N TYR A 137 12.01 -5.48 1.98
CA TYR A 137 11.75 -5.91 3.34
C TYR A 137 10.86 -7.14 3.32
N GLU A 138 11.30 -8.20 3.99
CA GLU A 138 10.52 -9.42 4.13
C GLU A 138 9.45 -9.21 5.20
N VAL A 139 8.19 -9.33 4.82
CA VAL A 139 7.07 -9.07 5.75
C VAL A 139 7.12 -10.01 6.95
N ALA A 140 7.46 -11.28 6.74
CA ALA A 140 7.57 -12.24 7.83
C ALA A 140 8.60 -11.80 8.87
N GLU A 141 9.73 -11.24 8.45
CA GLU A 141 10.78 -10.74 9.35
C GLU A 141 10.30 -9.51 10.12
N LEU A 142 9.59 -8.60 9.46
CA LEU A 142 9.08 -7.40 10.09
C LEU A 142 8.12 -7.73 11.24
N PHE A 143 7.27 -8.72 11.06
CA PHE A 143 6.34 -9.14 12.11
C PHE A 143 7.05 -9.85 13.25
N GLN A 144 8.09 -10.62 12.97
CA GLN A 144 8.90 -11.24 14.01
C GLN A 144 9.57 -10.18 14.90
N GLU A 145 10.14 -9.14 14.30
CA GLU A 145 10.75 -8.03 15.04
C GLU A 145 9.74 -7.34 15.95
N GLN A 146 8.55 -7.07 15.47
CA GLN A 146 7.50 -6.46 16.27
C GLN A 146 7.07 -7.34 17.44
N THR A 147 7.00 -8.64 17.21
CA THR A 147 6.61 -9.60 18.26
C THR A 147 7.69 -9.75 19.31
N GLN A 148 8.96 -9.67 18.93
CA GLN A 148 10.08 -9.89 19.83
C GLN A 148 10.40 -8.67 20.70
N THR A 149 10.08 -7.47 20.24
CA THR A 149 10.41 -6.25 20.95
C THR A 149 9.94 -6.22 22.40
N PRO A 150 8.70 -6.60 22.75
CA PRO A 150 8.28 -6.61 24.15
C PRO A 150 9.00 -7.61 25.01
N GLN A 151 9.57 -8.66 24.43
CA GLN A 151 10.24 -9.72 25.19
C GLN A 151 11.64 -9.33 25.65
N ILE A 152 12.22 -8.34 25.01
CA ILE A 152 13.57 -7.89 25.30
C ILE A 152 13.66 -6.99 26.52
N THR A 153 12.52 -6.47 26.97
CA THR A 153 12.47 -5.47 28.03
C THR A 153 12.43 -6.05 29.43
N MET A 154 12.63 -7.32 29.58
CA MET A 154 12.63 -7.95 30.90
C MET A 154 13.87 -7.62 31.72
#